data_fb30bd390a99322992087c870369da4f
#
_entry.id   fb30bd390a99322992087c870369da4f
#
_cell.length_a   1.000
_cell.length_b   1.000
_cell.length_c   1.000
_cell.angle_alpha   90.00
_cell.angle_beta   90.00
_cell.angle_gamma   90.00
#
_symmetry.space_group_name_H-M   'P 1'
#
loop_
_entity.id
_entity.type
_entity.pdbx_description
1 polymer ?
#
loop_
_entity_poly.entity_id
_entity_poly.type
_entity_poly.pdbx_seq_one_letter_code
_entity_poly.pdbx_strand_id
1 'polypeptide(L)'
;MYLFKAKKVQLLLVGCICAASSFAVNADSTFQDSKHIDPFLGLEFSSSVSSGYGFDDNVLHQRNSHIISSDYYTLKPTFSVFGQRNTKNFGLYYLGNYRHYNNNVVKSDSYDDHQLNGVFNWELGIRHHLELTGSYSKNHEALGTGVTQGFFFDSDTSLKNIATFNAFNISHDIGRTDKKVDAKYTYGAKGAKGNIIVDLSQAHTNYDILNSYQSAFKNYLENENVTENDARIVFRHQYTDRTRFDYTLMYKDFNYINSERDNNELIGAFSVFSQVTGKSKLEATVSKVQKKMQSTHFSGVNWDVSYKWQPVDYSTIILKTSSEAKESDNTGDFVQSFQNGITWKHQFLGHITSLLSYKHTSNKYHIRKRTDRYDDLALSLHYLFRPKIEFVFDYQYTLFHTDNSTDPVFIDGNSYGRQLGYEQNQFGLSVKVAI
;
A
#
# COMPACT_ATOMS: atom_id res chain seq x y z
N MET A 1 17.56 -34.12 -22.90
CA MET A 1 17.98 -33.42 -21.67
C MET A 1 17.78 -31.92 -21.91
N TYR A 2 16.56 -31.42 -21.69
CA TYR A 2 16.18 -30.02 -21.91
C TYR A 2 15.97 -29.38 -20.56
N LEU A 3 16.86 -28.48 -20.19
CA LEU A 3 16.76 -27.62 -19.01
C LEU A 3 15.67 -26.55 -19.25
N PHE A 4 14.51 -26.72 -18.65
CA PHE A 4 13.52 -25.66 -18.55
C PHE A 4 13.90 -24.69 -17.43
N LYS A 5 14.30 -23.49 -17.80
CA LYS A 5 14.41 -22.36 -16.86
C LYS A 5 13.00 -21.95 -16.44
N ALA A 6 12.69 -22.10 -15.14
CA ALA A 6 11.49 -21.55 -14.53
C ALA A 6 11.47 -20.02 -14.68
N LYS A 7 10.48 -19.49 -15.42
CA LYS A 7 10.24 -18.04 -15.51
C LYS A 7 9.52 -17.57 -14.25
N LYS A 8 10.14 -16.61 -13.55
CA LYS A 8 9.56 -15.89 -12.41
C LYS A 8 8.21 -15.28 -12.81
N VAL A 9 7.17 -15.61 -12.05
CA VAL A 9 5.88 -14.90 -12.09
C VAL A 9 6.06 -13.63 -11.24
N GLN A 10 6.09 -12.47 -11.87
CA GLN A 10 6.02 -11.19 -11.18
C GLN A 10 4.56 -10.94 -10.78
N LEU A 11 4.26 -11.04 -9.49
CA LEU A 11 3.02 -10.54 -8.92
C LEU A 11 3.10 -9.01 -8.90
N LEU A 12 2.46 -8.35 -9.85
CA LEU A 12 2.20 -6.92 -9.78
C LEU A 12 0.99 -6.72 -8.84
N LEU A 13 1.26 -6.48 -7.57
CA LEU A 13 0.27 -5.94 -6.63
C LEU A 13 0.02 -4.47 -7.02
N VAL A 14 -1.08 -4.22 -7.73
CA VAL A 14 -1.65 -2.87 -7.82
C VAL A 14 -2.34 -2.61 -6.49
N GLY A 15 -1.62 -1.99 -5.56
CA GLY A 15 -2.17 -1.56 -4.29
C GLY A 15 -3.11 -0.38 -4.48
N CYS A 16 -4.36 -0.50 -4.03
CA CYS A 16 -5.16 0.65 -3.65
C CYS A 16 -4.42 1.39 -2.54
N ILE A 17 -4.02 2.62 -2.81
CA ILE A 17 -3.33 3.49 -1.85
C ILE A 17 -4.42 4.20 -1.06
N CYS A 18 -4.86 3.61 0.05
CA CYS A 18 -5.36 4.40 1.16
C CYS A 18 -4.16 4.82 2.01
N ALA A 19 -4.14 6.09 2.35
CA ALA A 19 -3.04 6.73 3.05
C ALA A 19 -2.90 6.19 4.48
N ALA A 20 -2.17 5.12 4.63
CA ALA A 20 -1.42 4.83 5.83
C ALA A 20 0.02 4.64 5.38
N SER A 21 0.92 5.42 5.93
CA SER A 21 2.35 5.41 5.61
C SER A 21 3.04 4.17 6.16
N SER A 22 2.56 2.99 5.78
CA SER A 22 3.35 1.78 5.87
C SER A 22 4.04 1.62 4.53
N PHE A 23 5.34 1.95 4.46
CA PHE A 23 6.19 1.47 3.42
C PHE A 23 6.14 -0.06 3.45
N ALA A 24 5.22 -0.65 2.70
CA ALA A 24 5.53 -1.91 2.11
C ALA A 24 6.66 -1.61 1.12
N VAL A 25 7.88 -1.48 1.63
CA VAL A 25 9.05 -1.72 0.82
C VAL A 25 8.79 -3.10 0.26
N ASN A 26 8.37 -3.17 -1.00
CA ASN A 26 8.48 -4.39 -1.76
C ASN A 26 9.99 -4.69 -1.77
N ALA A 27 10.47 -5.22 -0.66
CA ALA A 27 11.66 -6.01 -0.65
C ALA A 27 11.33 -7.13 -1.62
N ASP A 28 11.69 -6.92 -2.88
CA ASP A 28 11.96 -7.99 -3.80
C ASP A 28 13.00 -8.82 -3.04
N SER A 29 12.48 -9.67 -2.15
CA SER A 29 13.32 -10.55 -1.36
C SER A 29 14.07 -11.36 -2.38
N THR A 30 15.34 -11.03 -2.56
CA THR A 30 16.30 -11.91 -3.16
C THR A 30 16.48 -13.12 -2.23
N PHE A 31 15.40 -13.83 -1.97
CA PHE A 31 15.48 -15.23 -1.64
C PHE A 31 15.81 -15.94 -2.95
N GLN A 32 17.06 -15.80 -3.34
CA GLN A 32 17.67 -16.68 -4.28
C GLN A 32 17.79 -18.02 -3.57
N ASP A 33 16.98 -18.99 -4.04
CA ASP A 33 17.03 -20.41 -3.65
C ASP A 33 16.90 -20.71 -2.13
N SER A 34 15.71 -20.45 -1.53
CA SER A 34 15.20 -21.44 -0.58
C SER A 34 15.05 -22.74 -1.38
N LYS A 35 15.87 -23.74 -1.09
CA LYS A 35 15.63 -25.10 -1.58
C LYS A 35 14.18 -25.39 -1.25
N HIS A 36 13.37 -25.55 -2.31
CA HIS A 36 11.99 -25.95 -2.17
C HIS A 36 11.92 -27.13 -1.23
N ILE A 37 11.00 -27.08 -0.27
CA ILE A 37 10.55 -28.29 0.42
C ILE A 37 10.12 -29.22 -0.70
N ASP A 38 10.57 -30.49 -0.67
CA ASP A 38 10.21 -31.47 -1.68
C ASP A 38 8.71 -31.39 -1.97
N PRO A 39 8.30 -31.25 -3.24
CA PRO A 39 6.91 -30.96 -3.57
C PRO A 39 6.01 -32.08 -3.09
N PHE A 40 5.22 -31.81 -2.07
CA PHE A 40 4.20 -32.73 -1.58
C PHE A 40 2.98 -32.60 -2.49
N LEU A 41 2.58 -33.68 -3.14
CA LEU A 41 1.47 -33.72 -4.11
C LEU A 41 1.59 -32.73 -5.30
N GLY A 42 2.81 -32.34 -5.68
CA GLY A 42 3.03 -31.36 -6.73
C GLY A 42 2.80 -29.91 -6.29
N LEU A 43 2.77 -29.66 -4.97
CA LEU A 43 2.68 -28.32 -4.38
C LEU A 43 4.04 -27.91 -3.83
N GLU A 44 4.43 -26.67 -4.08
CA GLU A 44 5.60 -26.04 -3.52
C GLU A 44 5.18 -25.19 -2.33
N PHE A 45 5.82 -25.40 -1.18
CA PHE A 45 5.56 -24.66 0.05
C PHE A 45 6.78 -23.82 0.40
N SER A 46 6.56 -22.61 0.89
CA SER A 46 7.60 -21.84 1.54
C SER A 46 7.04 -21.11 2.76
N SER A 47 7.86 -21.01 3.81
CA SER A 47 7.49 -20.28 5.01
C SER A 47 8.70 -19.54 5.58
N SER A 48 8.43 -18.44 6.26
CA SER A 48 9.44 -17.74 7.04
C SER A 48 8.80 -17.08 8.26
N VAL A 49 9.61 -16.85 9.27
CA VAL A 49 9.22 -16.06 10.44
C VAL A 49 10.29 -15.01 10.67
N SER A 50 9.87 -13.76 10.85
CA SER A 50 10.73 -12.69 11.32
C SER A 50 10.27 -12.27 12.71
N SER A 51 11.21 -12.18 13.67
CA SER A 51 10.96 -11.67 15.02
C SER A 51 11.92 -10.53 15.30
N GLY A 52 11.44 -9.45 15.90
CA GLY A 52 12.23 -8.25 16.10
C GLY A 52 11.85 -7.45 17.33
N TYR A 53 12.74 -6.55 17.67
CA TYR A 53 12.58 -5.54 18.71
C TYR A 53 12.89 -4.17 18.11
N GLY A 54 12.14 -3.15 18.48
CA GLY A 54 12.33 -1.80 17.99
C GLY A 54 11.89 -0.73 18.96
N PHE A 55 12.06 0.49 18.54
CA PHE A 55 11.67 1.69 19.26
C PHE A 55 11.00 2.69 18.32
N ASP A 56 9.96 3.33 18.81
CA ASP A 56 9.20 4.39 18.15
C ASP A 56 9.11 5.58 19.12
N ASP A 57 9.59 6.74 18.69
CA ASP A 57 9.62 7.93 19.53
C ASP A 57 8.29 8.68 19.57
N ASN A 58 7.35 8.39 18.64
CA ASN A 58 6.06 9.08 18.55
C ASN A 58 4.93 8.15 18.10
N VAL A 59 4.57 7.18 18.92
CA VAL A 59 3.60 6.11 18.58
C VAL A 59 2.23 6.67 18.16
N LEU A 60 1.75 7.74 18.83
CA LEU A 60 0.43 8.32 18.59
C LEU A 60 0.45 9.47 17.56
N HIS A 61 1.56 9.68 16.85
CA HIS A 61 1.70 10.72 15.82
C HIS A 61 1.31 12.12 16.29
N GLN A 62 1.69 12.44 17.54
CA GLN A 62 1.38 13.71 18.18
C GLN A 62 2.40 14.78 17.83
N ARG A 63 1.97 16.04 17.92
CA ARG A 63 2.85 17.19 17.77
C ARG A 63 3.72 17.35 19.03
N ASN A 64 4.89 17.96 18.87
CA ASN A 64 6.02 18.06 19.81
C ASN A 64 5.73 18.21 21.32
N SER A 65 4.54 18.61 21.74
CA SER A 65 4.21 18.77 23.17
C SER A 65 3.62 17.54 23.85
N HIS A 66 3.24 16.50 23.07
CA HIS A 66 2.50 15.33 23.57
C HIS A 66 3.05 14.01 23.02
N ILE A 67 4.33 13.98 22.70
CA ILE A 67 5.01 12.82 22.15
C ILE A 67 5.06 11.70 23.18
N ILE A 68 4.66 10.50 22.77
CA ILE A 68 4.77 9.29 23.59
C ILE A 68 5.59 8.26 22.83
N SER A 69 6.71 7.88 23.44
CA SER A 69 7.60 6.88 22.91
C SER A 69 7.36 5.50 23.50
N SER A 70 7.67 4.48 22.75
CA SER A 70 7.65 3.09 23.22
C SER A 70 8.63 2.25 22.44
N ASP A 71 9.22 1.29 23.11
CA ASP A 71 9.77 0.10 22.49
C ASP A 71 8.66 -0.90 22.17
N TYR A 72 8.93 -1.76 21.20
CA TYR A 72 7.98 -2.75 20.72
C TYR A 72 8.63 -4.05 20.29
N TYR A 73 7.86 -5.12 20.34
CA TYR A 73 8.20 -6.41 19.73
C TYR A 73 7.40 -6.62 18.46
N THR A 74 8.01 -7.30 17.47
CA THR A 74 7.33 -7.68 16.24
C THR A 74 7.47 -9.18 15.98
N LEU A 75 6.42 -9.75 15.38
CA LEU A 75 6.44 -11.11 14.83
C LEU A 75 5.75 -11.08 13.47
N LYS A 76 6.46 -11.53 12.42
CA LYS A 76 5.96 -11.49 11.04
C LYS A 76 6.09 -12.89 10.40
N PRO A 77 5.12 -13.79 10.60
CA PRO A 77 5.06 -15.05 9.88
C PRO A 77 4.63 -14.85 8.44
N THR A 78 5.25 -15.60 7.51
CA THR A 78 4.81 -15.69 6.13
C THR A 78 4.65 -17.15 5.74
N PHE A 79 3.69 -17.42 4.88
CA PHE A 79 3.45 -18.74 4.34
C PHE A 79 2.99 -18.61 2.88
N SER A 80 3.48 -19.46 2.00
CA SER A 80 3.00 -19.56 0.64
C SER A 80 2.89 -20.99 0.14
N VAL A 81 1.90 -21.21 -0.71
CA VAL A 81 1.69 -22.47 -1.42
C VAL A 81 1.58 -22.12 -2.90
N PHE A 82 2.31 -22.84 -3.72
CA PHE A 82 2.22 -22.73 -5.18
C PHE A 82 1.98 -24.10 -5.78
N GLY A 83 1.09 -24.18 -6.77
CA GLY A 83 0.82 -25.40 -7.51
C GLY A 83 0.70 -25.13 -9.00
N GLN A 84 1.22 -26.06 -9.79
CA GLN A 84 1.09 -26.01 -11.25
C GLN A 84 0.64 -27.37 -11.79
N ARG A 85 -0.40 -27.35 -12.63
CA ARG A 85 -0.87 -28.54 -13.33
C ARG A 85 -1.25 -28.19 -14.75
N ASN A 86 -0.51 -28.73 -15.73
CA ASN A 86 -0.72 -28.46 -17.16
C ASN A 86 -0.69 -26.95 -17.47
N THR A 87 -1.85 -26.43 -17.89
CA THR A 87 -2.05 -25.02 -18.27
C THR A 87 -2.58 -24.15 -17.13
N LYS A 88 -2.67 -24.70 -15.94
CA LYS A 88 -3.20 -24.02 -14.75
C LYS A 88 -2.10 -23.86 -13.70
N ASN A 89 -2.04 -22.71 -13.08
CA ASN A 89 -1.27 -22.52 -11.86
C ASN A 89 -2.09 -21.74 -10.84
N PHE A 90 -1.83 -21.98 -9.57
CA PHE A 90 -2.42 -21.24 -8.47
C PHE A 90 -1.36 -20.97 -7.41
N GLY A 91 -1.55 -19.89 -6.68
CA GLY A 91 -0.75 -19.53 -5.55
C GLY A 91 -1.62 -18.99 -4.43
N LEU A 92 -1.23 -19.28 -3.19
CA LEU A 92 -1.79 -18.69 -2.01
C LEU A 92 -0.64 -18.15 -1.16
N TYR A 93 -0.79 -16.92 -0.67
CA TYR A 93 0.21 -16.24 0.14
C TYR A 93 -0.43 -15.63 1.37
N TYR A 94 0.11 -15.90 2.54
CA TYR A 94 -0.28 -15.32 3.82
C TYR A 94 0.87 -14.55 4.43
N LEU A 95 0.57 -13.37 4.99
CA LEU A 95 1.45 -12.52 5.79
C LEU A 95 0.71 -12.13 7.08
N GLY A 96 1.30 -12.44 8.24
CA GLY A 96 0.94 -11.87 9.52
C GLY A 96 1.92 -10.76 9.92
N ASN A 97 1.44 -9.73 10.60
CA ASN A 97 2.26 -8.65 11.12
C ASN A 97 1.73 -8.25 12.50
N TYR A 98 2.38 -8.74 13.53
CA TYR A 98 2.04 -8.49 14.92
C TYR A 98 3.04 -7.50 15.51
N ARG A 99 2.54 -6.46 16.18
CA ARG A 99 3.36 -5.52 16.95
C ARG A 99 2.75 -5.34 18.34
N HIS A 100 3.60 -5.39 19.35
CA HIS A 100 3.21 -5.17 20.73
C HIS A 100 4.09 -4.08 21.35
N TYR A 101 3.47 -2.99 21.77
CA TYR A 101 4.11 -1.90 22.47
C TYR A 101 4.21 -2.17 23.97
N ASN A 102 5.36 -1.83 24.57
CA ASN A 102 5.63 -2.08 25.99
C ASN A 102 5.12 -0.96 26.91
N ASN A 103 5.04 0.29 26.41
CA ASN A 103 4.52 1.40 27.19
C ASN A 103 3.01 1.24 27.40
N ASN A 104 2.58 1.20 28.68
CA ASN A 104 1.19 0.99 29.05
C ASN A 104 0.23 2.05 28.49
N VAL A 105 0.70 3.28 28.24
CA VAL A 105 -0.11 4.37 27.69
C VAL A 105 -0.52 4.10 26.24
N VAL A 106 0.40 3.50 25.45
CA VAL A 106 0.19 3.21 24.03
C VAL A 106 0.02 1.71 23.73
N LYS A 107 -0.12 0.90 24.78
CA LYS A 107 -0.30 -0.54 24.61
C LYS A 107 -1.53 -0.90 23.79
N SER A 108 -2.54 -0.04 23.84
CA SER A 108 -3.76 -0.15 23.05
C SER A 108 -3.56 0.05 21.54
N ASP A 109 -2.43 0.63 21.12
CA ASP A 109 -2.04 0.74 19.70
C ASP A 109 -1.24 -0.49 19.21
N SER A 110 -1.17 -1.55 20.01
CA SER A 110 -0.65 -2.86 19.59
C SER A 110 -1.63 -3.53 18.65
N TYR A 111 -1.13 -4.15 17.56
CA TYR A 111 -1.98 -4.65 16.49
C TYR A 111 -1.62 -6.04 15.99
N ASP A 112 -2.57 -6.65 15.30
CA ASP A 112 -2.46 -7.91 14.58
C ASP A 112 -3.03 -7.79 13.17
N ASP A 113 -2.15 -7.55 12.20
CA ASP A 113 -2.53 -7.48 10.79
C ASP A 113 -2.41 -8.84 10.12
N HIS A 114 -3.34 -9.13 9.24
CA HIS A 114 -3.37 -10.35 8.44
C HIS A 114 -3.62 -10.02 6.98
N GLN A 115 -2.84 -10.59 6.09
CA GLN A 115 -3.06 -10.49 4.66
C GLN A 115 -3.04 -11.87 4.02
N LEU A 116 -4.08 -12.18 3.25
CA LEU A 116 -4.20 -13.39 2.48
C LEU A 116 -4.42 -13.02 1.01
N ASN A 117 -3.58 -13.53 0.12
CA ASN A 117 -3.70 -13.30 -1.33
C ASN A 117 -3.75 -14.64 -2.05
N GLY A 118 -4.66 -14.77 -3.00
CA GLY A 118 -4.80 -15.90 -3.87
C GLY A 118 -4.69 -15.49 -5.33
N VAL A 119 -4.06 -16.32 -6.16
CA VAL A 119 -4.00 -16.16 -7.61
C VAL A 119 -4.28 -17.49 -8.29
N PHE A 120 -5.07 -17.44 -9.35
CA PHE A 120 -5.32 -18.58 -10.24
C PHE A 120 -5.15 -18.11 -11.68
N ASN A 121 -4.25 -18.77 -12.41
CA ASN A 121 -4.01 -18.50 -13.81
C ASN A 121 -4.38 -19.73 -14.64
N TRP A 122 -5.10 -19.50 -15.72
CA TRP A 122 -5.51 -20.54 -16.65
C TRP A 122 -5.20 -20.14 -18.09
N GLU A 123 -4.29 -20.88 -18.71
CA GLU A 123 -4.01 -20.82 -20.13
C GLU A 123 -5.07 -21.68 -20.85
N LEU A 124 -6.19 -21.09 -21.24
CA LEU A 124 -7.30 -21.75 -21.95
C LEU A 124 -6.92 -22.19 -23.37
N GLY A 125 -5.84 -21.61 -23.89
CA GLY A 125 -5.28 -21.89 -25.21
C GLY A 125 -4.14 -20.92 -25.52
N ILE A 126 -3.67 -20.93 -26.76
CA ILE A 126 -2.52 -20.09 -27.19
C ILE A 126 -2.86 -18.59 -27.07
N ARG A 127 -4.14 -18.23 -27.24
CA ARG A 127 -4.58 -16.82 -27.29
C ARG A 127 -5.49 -16.40 -26.14
N HIS A 128 -5.85 -17.31 -25.26
CA HIS A 128 -6.84 -17.06 -24.22
C HIS A 128 -6.23 -17.33 -22.86
N HIS A 129 -6.12 -16.29 -22.05
CA HIS A 129 -5.53 -16.34 -20.72
C HIS A 129 -6.49 -15.73 -19.71
N LEU A 130 -6.81 -16.46 -18.66
CA LEU A 130 -7.62 -16.01 -17.54
C LEU A 130 -6.76 -15.96 -16.29
N GLU A 131 -6.82 -14.83 -15.58
CA GLU A 131 -6.22 -14.65 -14.27
C GLU A 131 -7.32 -14.21 -13.30
N LEU A 132 -7.47 -14.95 -12.20
CA LEU A 132 -8.34 -14.59 -11.09
C LEU A 132 -7.47 -14.31 -9.89
N THR A 133 -7.69 -13.18 -9.23
CA THR A 133 -7.02 -12.85 -7.97
C THR A 133 -8.04 -12.54 -6.88
N GLY A 134 -7.69 -12.88 -5.66
CA GLY A 134 -8.45 -12.53 -4.49
C GLY A 134 -7.52 -12.08 -3.38
N SER A 135 -7.88 -11.03 -2.67
CA SER A 135 -7.17 -10.58 -1.48
C SER A 135 -8.14 -10.32 -0.34
N TYR A 136 -7.69 -10.67 0.84
CA TYR A 136 -8.33 -10.35 2.11
C TYR A 136 -7.24 -9.78 3.02
N SER A 137 -7.47 -8.62 3.59
CA SER A 137 -6.59 -8.08 4.63
C SER A 137 -7.42 -7.53 5.79
N LYS A 138 -7.00 -7.90 7.00
CA LYS A 138 -7.39 -7.25 8.23
C LYS A 138 -6.20 -6.40 8.63
N ASN A 139 -6.36 -5.09 8.58
CA ASN A 139 -5.34 -4.10 8.87
C ASN A 139 -5.82 -3.20 10.01
N HIS A 140 -4.95 -2.33 10.48
CA HIS A 140 -5.28 -1.28 11.41
C HIS A 140 -4.85 0.09 10.84
N GLU A 141 -5.46 1.14 11.34
CA GLU A 141 -4.94 2.51 11.29
C GLU A 141 -4.43 2.87 12.68
N ALA A 142 -3.14 3.17 12.79
CA ALA A 142 -2.53 3.58 14.04
C ALA A 142 -3.17 4.87 14.55
N LEU A 143 -3.30 5.02 15.86
CA LEU A 143 -3.86 6.21 16.48
C LEU A 143 -3.08 7.47 16.05
N GLY A 144 -3.80 8.54 15.72
CA GLY A 144 -3.23 9.78 15.18
C GLY A 144 -2.99 9.76 13.67
N THR A 145 -3.34 8.66 12.98
CA THR A 145 -3.30 8.57 11.51
C THR A 145 -4.69 8.32 10.93
N GLY A 146 -4.84 8.36 9.61
CA GLY A 146 -6.09 8.06 8.91
C GLY A 146 -7.27 8.83 9.47
N VAL A 147 -8.32 8.12 9.86
CA VAL A 147 -9.57 8.69 10.40
C VAL A 147 -9.39 9.41 11.76
N THR A 148 -8.30 9.12 12.47
CA THR A 148 -7.96 9.80 13.75
C THR A 148 -6.83 10.80 13.59
N GLN A 149 -6.47 11.19 12.37
CA GLN A 149 -5.35 12.10 12.11
C GLN A 149 -5.52 13.44 12.84
N GLY A 150 -4.53 13.77 13.69
CA GLY A 150 -4.50 15.00 14.47
C GLY A 150 -5.41 15.01 15.68
N PHE A 151 -5.98 13.85 16.10
CA PHE A 151 -6.67 13.74 17.38
C PHE A 151 -5.65 13.84 18.53
N PHE A 152 -6.07 14.49 19.59
CA PHE A 152 -5.22 14.66 20.75
C PHE A 152 -5.24 13.43 21.67
N PHE A 153 -4.08 13.12 22.18
CA PHE A 153 -3.97 12.34 23.39
C PHE A 153 -3.95 13.30 24.59
N ASP A 154 -5.10 13.53 25.20
CA ASP A 154 -5.20 14.34 26.42
C ASP A 154 -6.15 13.71 27.41
N SER A 155 -5.78 13.79 28.69
CA SER A 155 -6.61 13.41 29.83
C SER A 155 -7.53 14.57 30.29
N ASP A 156 -7.35 15.78 29.76
CA ASP A 156 -8.16 16.95 30.13
C ASP A 156 -9.49 16.97 29.38
N THR A 157 -10.54 16.49 30.00
CA THR A 157 -11.90 16.46 29.46
C THR A 157 -12.56 17.87 29.39
N SER A 158 -11.87 18.94 29.80
CA SER A 158 -12.38 20.30 29.78
C SER A 158 -12.38 20.95 28.38
N LEU A 159 -11.68 20.36 27.42
CA LEU A 159 -11.55 20.88 26.07
C LEU A 159 -12.82 20.56 25.26
N LYS A 160 -13.77 21.48 25.21
CA LYS A 160 -14.97 21.37 24.37
C LYS A 160 -14.59 21.58 22.90
N ASN A 161 -15.22 20.78 22.01
CA ASN A 161 -15.05 20.87 20.55
C ASN A 161 -13.61 20.56 20.05
N ILE A 162 -12.86 19.75 20.78
CA ILE A 162 -11.57 19.22 20.33
C ILE A 162 -11.69 17.70 20.11
N ALA A 163 -11.13 17.22 19.01
CA ALA A 163 -11.07 15.79 18.72
C ALA A 163 -9.99 15.14 19.59
N THR A 164 -10.41 14.42 20.63
CA THR A 164 -9.53 13.62 21.49
C THR A 164 -9.92 12.16 21.43
N PHE A 165 -8.98 11.26 21.69
CA PHE A 165 -9.30 9.83 21.75
C PHE A 165 -10.33 9.55 22.85
N ASN A 166 -10.23 10.22 24.01
CA ASN A 166 -11.16 10.06 25.11
C ASN A 166 -12.58 10.59 24.80
N ALA A 167 -12.70 11.71 24.06
CA ALA A 167 -14.00 12.26 23.69
C ALA A 167 -14.85 11.31 22.87
N PHE A 168 -14.22 10.44 22.09
CA PHE A 168 -14.89 9.45 21.25
C PHE A 168 -14.80 8.02 21.78
N ASN A 169 -14.27 7.81 22.99
CA ASN A 169 -14.01 6.50 23.60
C ASN A 169 -13.14 5.59 22.72
N ILE A 170 -12.15 6.17 22.06
CA ILE A 170 -11.18 5.47 21.23
C ILE A 170 -10.04 5.01 22.15
N SER A 171 -9.94 3.72 22.39
CA SER A 171 -8.96 3.11 23.27
C SER A 171 -8.03 2.12 22.58
N HIS A 172 -8.19 1.91 21.29
CA HIS A 172 -7.43 0.95 20.49
C HIS A 172 -7.23 1.53 19.07
N ASP A 173 -6.26 0.99 18.36
CA ASP A 173 -6.11 1.16 16.91
C ASP A 173 -7.45 0.96 16.17
N ILE A 174 -7.59 1.61 15.05
CA ILE A 174 -8.84 1.52 14.26
C ILE A 174 -8.72 0.36 13.29
N GLY A 175 -9.41 -0.74 13.59
CA GLY A 175 -9.43 -1.91 12.72
C GLY A 175 -10.10 -1.64 11.38
N ARG A 176 -9.54 -2.20 10.30
CA ARG A 176 -10.06 -2.10 8.95
C ARG A 176 -9.92 -3.43 8.19
N THR A 177 -10.97 -3.83 7.51
CA THR A 177 -10.98 -5.02 6.66
C THR A 177 -11.13 -4.62 5.21
N ASP A 178 -10.16 -5.01 4.37
CA ASP A 178 -10.19 -4.82 2.93
C ASP A 178 -10.34 -6.17 2.22
N LYS A 179 -11.27 -6.27 1.27
CA LYS A 179 -11.50 -7.46 0.45
C LYS A 179 -11.48 -7.04 -1.00
N LYS A 180 -10.79 -7.80 -1.86
CA LYS A 180 -10.80 -7.54 -3.30
C LYS A 180 -10.83 -8.85 -4.08
N VAL A 181 -11.62 -8.86 -5.14
CA VAL A 181 -11.59 -9.90 -6.17
C VAL A 181 -11.38 -9.23 -7.52
N ASP A 182 -10.62 -9.89 -8.40
CA ASP A 182 -10.29 -9.38 -9.71
C ASP A 182 -10.29 -10.53 -10.73
N ALA A 183 -10.87 -10.28 -11.88
CA ALA A 183 -10.94 -11.22 -13.00
C ALA A 183 -10.40 -10.55 -14.26
N LYS A 184 -9.24 -11.00 -14.72
CA LYS A 184 -8.55 -10.47 -15.87
C LYS A 184 -8.50 -11.50 -16.99
N TYR A 185 -9.09 -11.15 -18.13
CA TYR A 185 -9.04 -11.93 -19.34
C TYR A 185 -8.16 -11.25 -20.39
N THR A 186 -7.21 -11.99 -20.94
CA THR A 186 -6.33 -11.51 -22.00
C THR A 186 -6.56 -12.32 -23.28
N TYR A 187 -6.88 -11.61 -24.37
CA TYR A 187 -6.93 -12.15 -25.70
C TYR A 187 -5.69 -11.77 -26.50
N GLY A 188 -5.01 -12.76 -27.04
CA GLY A 188 -3.81 -12.64 -27.86
C GLY A 188 -2.71 -13.59 -27.39
N ALA A 189 -1.90 -14.08 -28.31
CA ALA A 189 -0.81 -14.98 -27.97
C ALA A 189 0.27 -14.25 -27.13
N LYS A 190 0.98 -14.98 -26.28
CA LYS A 190 2.15 -14.45 -25.58
C LYS A 190 3.20 -14.00 -26.60
N GLY A 191 3.63 -12.74 -26.50
CA GLY A 191 4.57 -12.13 -27.44
C GLY A 191 3.95 -11.64 -28.75
N ALA A 192 2.62 -11.68 -28.91
CA ALA A 192 1.95 -11.06 -30.04
C ALA A 192 2.16 -9.54 -30.03
N LYS A 193 2.12 -8.93 -31.22
CA LYS A 193 2.21 -7.46 -31.38
C LYS A 193 1.02 -6.72 -30.77
N GLY A 194 -0.12 -7.40 -30.61
CA GLY A 194 -1.33 -6.82 -30.01
C GLY A 194 -2.04 -7.80 -29.09
N ASN A 195 -2.49 -7.30 -27.94
CA ASN A 195 -3.35 -8.04 -26.99
C ASN A 195 -4.49 -7.12 -26.53
N ILE A 196 -5.66 -7.71 -26.31
CA ILE A 196 -6.79 -7.04 -25.65
C ILE A 196 -6.92 -7.65 -24.25
N ILE A 197 -7.01 -6.78 -23.25
CA ILE A 197 -7.17 -7.18 -21.86
C ILE A 197 -8.48 -6.57 -21.37
N VAL A 198 -9.33 -7.40 -20.77
CA VAL A 198 -10.52 -6.97 -20.03
C VAL A 198 -10.32 -7.38 -18.58
N ASP A 199 -10.59 -6.47 -17.70
CA ASP A 199 -10.34 -6.61 -16.28
C ASP A 199 -11.54 -6.06 -15.51
N LEU A 200 -12.10 -6.88 -14.62
CA LEU A 200 -13.24 -6.54 -13.77
C LEU A 200 -12.82 -6.77 -12.32
N SER A 201 -13.00 -5.79 -11.49
CA SER A 201 -12.71 -5.96 -10.06
C SER A 201 -13.79 -5.36 -9.16
N GLN A 202 -13.91 -5.94 -7.97
CA GLN A 202 -14.71 -5.42 -6.88
C GLN A 202 -13.86 -5.40 -5.62
N ALA A 203 -13.88 -4.27 -4.92
CA ALA A 203 -13.22 -4.10 -3.63
C ALA A 203 -14.22 -3.59 -2.59
N HIS A 204 -14.05 -4.04 -1.34
CA HIS A 204 -14.79 -3.56 -0.18
C HIS A 204 -13.81 -3.14 0.90
N THR A 205 -14.00 -1.95 1.44
CA THR A 205 -13.32 -1.45 2.63
C THR A 205 -14.34 -1.25 3.73
N ASN A 206 -14.12 -1.88 4.88
CA ASN A 206 -14.99 -1.76 6.05
C ASN A 206 -14.14 -1.49 7.29
N TYR A 207 -14.56 -0.52 8.09
CA TYR A 207 -14.00 -0.23 9.40
C TYR A 207 -14.66 -1.07 10.49
N ASP A 208 -13.88 -1.51 11.47
CA ASP A 208 -14.37 -2.24 12.63
C ASP A 208 -14.98 -1.26 13.64
N ILE A 209 -16.30 -1.37 13.87
CA ILE A 209 -17.04 -0.46 14.75
C ILE A 209 -17.23 -1.09 16.11
N LEU A 210 -16.47 -0.61 17.10
CA LEU A 210 -16.54 -1.11 18.46
C LEU A 210 -17.77 -0.55 19.20
N ASN A 211 -18.39 -1.38 20.04
CA ASN A 211 -19.54 -0.97 20.87
C ASN A 211 -19.18 0.16 21.84
N SER A 212 -17.92 0.26 22.25
CA SER A 212 -17.39 1.30 23.14
C SER A 212 -17.33 2.69 22.52
N TYR A 213 -17.25 2.82 21.19
CA TYR A 213 -17.14 4.11 20.53
C TYR A 213 -18.40 4.96 20.77
N GLN A 214 -18.23 6.28 20.85
CA GLN A 214 -19.33 7.21 20.83
C GLN A 214 -20.14 7.11 19.52
N SER A 215 -21.45 7.36 19.59
CA SER A 215 -22.34 7.24 18.44
C SER A 215 -21.91 8.10 17.25
N ALA A 216 -21.47 9.34 17.50
CA ALA A 216 -20.96 10.24 16.46
C ALA A 216 -19.75 9.66 15.72
N PHE A 217 -18.82 9.03 16.44
CA PHE A 217 -17.64 8.41 15.84
C PHE A 217 -17.98 7.10 15.11
N LYS A 218 -18.98 6.34 15.59
CA LYS A 218 -19.50 5.18 14.86
C LYS A 218 -20.05 5.57 13.51
N ASN A 219 -20.92 6.58 13.46
CA ASN A 219 -21.49 7.10 12.21
C ASN A 219 -20.39 7.61 11.27
N TYR A 220 -19.37 8.25 11.82
CA TYR A 220 -18.22 8.73 11.07
C TYR A 220 -17.45 7.58 10.41
N LEU A 221 -17.15 6.48 11.15
CA LEU A 221 -16.49 5.29 10.58
C LEU A 221 -17.38 4.56 9.57
N GLU A 222 -18.69 4.43 9.85
CA GLU A 222 -19.62 3.80 8.91
C GLU A 222 -19.65 4.50 7.55
N ASN A 223 -19.56 5.84 7.55
CA ASN A 223 -19.52 6.64 6.34
C ASN A 223 -18.21 6.50 5.54
N GLU A 224 -17.16 5.90 6.12
CA GLU A 224 -15.92 5.58 5.40
C GLU A 224 -15.97 4.20 4.73
N ASN A 225 -16.95 3.37 5.03
CA ASN A 225 -17.13 2.11 4.36
C ASN A 225 -17.50 2.32 2.89
N VAL A 226 -16.80 1.65 1.99
CA VAL A 226 -16.96 1.83 0.55
C VAL A 226 -16.88 0.51 -0.22
N THR A 227 -17.70 0.41 -1.25
CA THR A 227 -17.60 -0.61 -2.29
C THR A 227 -17.14 0.04 -3.59
N GLU A 228 -16.04 -0.43 -4.15
CA GLU A 228 -15.50 0.01 -5.44
C GLU A 228 -15.72 -1.10 -6.47
N ASN A 229 -16.29 -0.76 -7.62
CA ASN A 229 -16.46 -1.65 -8.77
C ASN A 229 -15.70 -1.05 -9.94
N ASP A 230 -14.79 -1.81 -10.53
CA ASP A 230 -13.96 -1.36 -11.66
C ASP A 230 -14.20 -2.22 -12.89
N ALA A 231 -14.25 -1.56 -14.04
CA ALA A 231 -14.19 -2.19 -15.34
C ALA A 231 -13.11 -1.52 -16.20
N ARG A 232 -12.17 -2.30 -16.73
CA ARG A 232 -11.03 -1.79 -17.49
C ARG A 232 -10.83 -2.58 -18.78
N ILE A 233 -10.57 -1.86 -19.86
CA ILE A 233 -10.17 -2.42 -21.15
C ILE A 233 -8.81 -1.83 -21.50
N VAL A 234 -7.87 -2.69 -21.90
CA VAL A 234 -6.53 -2.29 -22.33
C VAL A 234 -6.25 -2.88 -23.71
N PHE A 235 -5.89 -2.02 -24.64
CA PHE A 235 -5.23 -2.45 -25.86
C PHE A 235 -3.74 -2.34 -25.68
N ARG A 236 -3.06 -3.48 -25.64
CA ARG A 236 -1.61 -3.60 -25.52
C ARG A 236 -0.97 -3.72 -26.89
N HIS A 237 -0.03 -2.84 -27.19
CA HIS A 237 0.70 -2.82 -28.45
C HIS A 237 2.21 -3.00 -28.20
N GLN A 238 2.75 -4.15 -28.60
CA GLN A 238 4.20 -4.39 -28.59
C GLN A 238 4.82 -3.72 -29.82
N TYR A 239 5.30 -2.48 -29.64
CA TYR A 239 5.86 -1.66 -30.73
C TYR A 239 7.21 -2.19 -31.20
N THR A 240 8.13 -2.50 -30.26
CA THR A 240 9.39 -3.21 -30.50
C THR A 240 9.59 -4.27 -29.44
N ASP A 241 10.61 -5.10 -29.55
CA ASP A 241 10.95 -6.10 -28.53
C ASP A 241 11.25 -5.46 -27.15
N ARG A 242 11.58 -4.17 -27.13
CA ARG A 242 11.95 -3.42 -25.93
C ARG A 242 10.90 -2.40 -25.49
N THR A 243 9.93 -2.06 -26.33
CA THR A 243 8.97 -0.98 -26.06
C THR A 243 7.55 -1.46 -26.33
N ARG A 244 6.69 -1.24 -25.32
CA ARG A 244 5.28 -1.56 -25.33
C ARG A 244 4.47 -0.31 -24.98
N PHE A 245 3.35 -0.14 -25.66
CA PHE A 245 2.34 0.86 -25.38
C PHE A 245 1.06 0.19 -24.90
N ASP A 246 0.45 0.69 -23.84
CA ASP A 246 -0.86 0.26 -23.38
C ASP A 246 -1.83 1.46 -23.46
N TYR A 247 -2.96 1.28 -24.14
CA TYR A 247 -4.07 2.25 -24.25
C TYR A 247 -5.19 1.73 -23.38
N THR A 248 -5.55 2.49 -22.36
CA THR A 248 -6.49 2.07 -21.31
C THR A 248 -7.72 2.95 -21.27
N LEU A 249 -8.87 2.32 -21.19
CA LEU A 249 -10.13 2.95 -20.76
C LEU A 249 -10.60 2.22 -19.50
N MET A 250 -10.90 2.97 -18.44
CA MET A 250 -11.35 2.41 -17.16
C MET A 250 -12.52 3.22 -16.62
N TYR A 251 -13.49 2.52 -16.10
CA TYR A 251 -14.61 3.05 -15.35
C TYR A 251 -14.56 2.50 -13.93
N LYS A 252 -14.72 3.39 -12.95
CA LYS A 252 -14.82 3.07 -11.54
C LYS A 252 -16.10 3.60 -10.96
N ASP A 253 -16.69 2.87 -10.06
CA ASP A 253 -17.92 3.21 -9.36
C ASP A 253 -17.73 3.00 -7.86
N PHE A 254 -17.89 4.07 -7.09
CA PHE A 254 -17.71 4.08 -5.64
C PHE A 254 -19.06 4.26 -4.96
N ASN A 255 -19.43 3.27 -4.15
CA ASN A 255 -20.68 3.25 -3.40
C ASN A 255 -20.38 3.29 -1.91
N TYR A 256 -20.78 4.37 -1.26
CA TYR A 256 -20.64 4.60 0.18
C TYR A 256 -21.95 4.31 0.91
N ILE A 257 -21.91 4.13 2.23
CA ILE A 257 -23.14 4.06 3.03
C ILE A 257 -23.89 5.40 2.96
N ASN A 258 -23.16 6.52 3.04
CA ASN A 258 -23.73 7.83 2.74
C ASN A 258 -23.73 8.05 1.22
N SER A 259 -24.88 7.87 0.58
CA SER A 259 -25.04 7.99 -0.87
C SER A 259 -24.69 9.38 -1.44
N GLU A 260 -24.63 10.44 -0.62
CA GLU A 260 -24.17 11.76 -1.06
C GLU A 260 -22.69 11.75 -1.49
N ARG A 261 -21.93 10.78 -1.03
CA ARG A 261 -20.52 10.56 -1.40
C ARG A 261 -20.35 9.64 -2.60
N ASP A 262 -21.41 8.98 -3.07
CA ASP A 262 -21.36 8.12 -4.24
C ASP A 262 -20.79 8.87 -5.44
N ASN A 263 -19.88 8.24 -6.14
CA ASN A 263 -19.23 8.87 -7.27
C ASN A 263 -18.74 7.85 -8.29
N ASN A 264 -18.53 8.31 -9.51
CA ASN A 264 -17.94 7.49 -10.55
C ASN A 264 -16.80 8.23 -11.27
N GLU A 265 -15.87 7.45 -11.80
CA GLU A 265 -14.71 7.96 -12.52
C GLU A 265 -14.59 7.29 -13.88
N LEU A 266 -14.36 8.11 -14.90
CA LEU A 266 -13.95 7.66 -16.23
C LEU A 266 -12.51 8.08 -16.47
N ILE A 267 -11.65 7.11 -16.79
CA ILE A 267 -10.21 7.29 -16.92
C ILE A 267 -9.76 6.80 -18.29
N GLY A 268 -9.18 7.71 -19.08
CA GLY A 268 -8.46 7.35 -20.28
C GLY A 268 -6.95 7.48 -20.02
N ALA A 269 -6.17 6.42 -20.25
CA ALA A 269 -4.74 6.43 -19.98
C ALA A 269 -3.92 5.90 -21.14
N PHE A 270 -2.70 6.45 -21.26
CA PHE A 270 -1.66 5.98 -22.15
C PHE A 270 -0.41 5.65 -21.35
N SER A 271 0.11 4.44 -21.52
CA SER A 271 1.30 3.96 -20.81
C SER A 271 2.39 3.52 -21.78
N VAL A 272 3.62 3.83 -21.41
CA VAL A 272 4.84 3.43 -22.12
C VAL A 272 5.67 2.56 -21.18
N PHE A 273 6.05 1.38 -21.63
CA PHE A 273 6.98 0.50 -20.95
C PHE A 273 8.16 0.26 -21.89
N SER A 274 9.34 0.71 -21.51
CA SER A 274 10.51 0.63 -22.37
C SER A 274 11.76 0.17 -21.63
N GLN A 275 12.44 -0.80 -22.20
CA GLN A 275 13.83 -1.09 -21.83
C GLN A 275 14.74 -0.16 -22.63
N VAL A 276 15.00 1.03 -22.07
CA VAL A 276 15.75 2.11 -22.73
C VAL A 276 17.16 1.67 -23.10
N THR A 277 17.80 0.96 -22.15
CA THR A 277 19.11 0.30 -22.39
C THR A 277 19.11 -1.08 -21.76
N GLY A 278 20.18 -1.86 -21.92
CA GLY A 278 20.38 -3.12 -21.20
C GLY A 278 20.33 -2.97 -19.66
N LYS A 279 20.54 -1.75 -19.16
CA LYS A 279 20.67 -1.41 -17.75
C LYS A 279 19.59 -0.47 -17.23
N SER A 280 18.63 -0.05 -18.06
CA SER A 280 17.59 0.89 -17.64
C SER A 280 16.23 0.58 -18.22
N LYS A 281 15.18 0.82 -17.41
CA LYS A 281 13.78 0.64 -17.75
C LYS A 281 13.02 1.91 -17.41
N LEU A 282 12.11 2.30 -18.29
CA LEU A 282 11.16 3.39 -18.11
C LEU A 282 9.74 2.81 -18.14
N GLU A 283 8.95 3.19 -17.16
CA GLU A 283 7.51 2.96 -17.12
C GLU A 283 6.87 4.35 -16.90
N ALA A 284 6.04 4.79 -17.81
CA ALA A 284 5.39 6.09 -17.75
C ALA A 284 3.93 5.96 -18.16
N THR A 285 3.04 6.49 -17.36
CA THR A 285 1.60 6.56 -17.62
C THR A 285 1.15 8.00 -17.48
N VAL A 286 0.33 8.47 -18.41
CA VAL A 286 -0.42 9.72 -18.31
C VAL A 286 -1.88 9.38 -18.49
N SER A 287 -2.76 9.93 -17.65
CA SER A 287 -4.20 9.68 -17.71
C SER A 287 -5.00 10.97 -17.56
N LYS A 288 -6.13 11.02 -18.25
CA LYS A 288 -7.19 11.99 -18.05
C LYS A 288 -8.28 11.34 -17.20
N VAL A 289 -8.58 11.96 -16.06
CA VAL A 289 -9.62 11.51 -15.13
C VAL A 289 -10.78 12.47 -15.19
N GLN A 290 -11.99 11.95 -15.30
CA GLN A 290 -13.24 12.67 -15.12
C GLN A 290 -14.00 12.00 -13.99
N LYS A 291 -14.20 12.72 -12.89
CA LYS A 291 -14.94 12.25 -11.71
C LYS A 291 -16.24 13.00 -11.60
N LYS A 292 -17.33 12.25 -11.45
CA LYS A 292 -18.66 12.79 -11.26
C LYS A 292 -19.14 12.43 -9.86
N MET A 293 -19.37 13.44 -9.05
CA MET A 293 -20.02 13.38 -7.73
C MET A 293 -21.44 13.95 -7.85
N GLN A 294 -22.30 13.75 -6.86
CA GLN A 294 -23.67 14.25 -6.92
C GLN A 294 -23.77 15.76 -7.16
N SER A 295 -22.91 16.56 -6.49
CA SER A 295 -22.96 18.02 -6.51
C SER A 295 -21.86 18.68 -7.33
N THR A 296 -20.79 17.94 -7.69
CA THR A 296 -19.60 18.50 -8.33
C THR A 296 -19.03 17.58 -9.40
N HIS A 297 -18.28 18.20 -10.34
CA HIS A 297 -17.53 17.47 -11.35
C HIS A 297 -16.07 17.87 -11.26
N PHE A 298 -15.20 16.89 -11.31
CA PHE A 298 -13.77 17.11 -11.39
C PHE A 298 -13.21 16.56 -12.69
N SER A 299 -12.23 17.25 -13.24
CA SER A 299 -11.46 16.78 -14.39
C SER A 299 -9.99 17.14 -14.17
N GLY A 300 -9.14 16.14 -14.21
CA GLY A 300 -7.71 16.29 -13.95
C GLY A 300 -6.85 15.44 -14.87
N VAL A 301 -5.55 15.71 -14.82
CA VAL A 301 -4.52 14.89 -15.47
C VAL A 301 -3.67 14.28 -14.37
N ASN A 302 -3.56 12.97 -14.38
CA ASN A 302 -2.66 12.23 -13.51
C ASN A 302 -1.49 11.69 -14.30
N TRP A 303 -0.37 11.47 -13.63
CA TRP A 303 0.77 10.75 -14.20
C TRP A 303 1.41 9.85 -13.15
N ASP A 304 2.07 8.82 -13.62
CA ASP A 304 2.96 7.94 -12.85
C ASP A 304 4.16 7.61 -13.74
N VAL A 305 5.36 7.93 -13.25
CA VAL A 305 6.60 7.68 -13.98
C VAL A 305 7.59 7.01 -13.04
N SER A 306 8.12 5.88 -13.48
CA SER A 306 9.17 5.14 -12.80
C SER A 306 10.34 4.89 -13.74
N TYR A 307 11.53 5.29 -13.32
CA TYR A 307 12.77 5.01 -14.04
C TYR A 307 13.69 4.17 -13.17
N LYS A 308 13.94 2.95 -13.62
CA LYS A 308 14.87 2.01 -12.96
C LYS A 308 16.18 1.99 -13.72
N TRP A 309 17.27 2.27 -13.02
CA TRP A 309 18.63 2.22 -13.54
C TRP A 309 19.49 1.27 -12.71
N GLN A 310 20.13 0.33 -13.40
CA GLN A 310 21.02 -0.67 -12.82
C GLN A 310 22.42 -0.53 -13.43
N PRO A 311 23.22 0.46 -12.96
CA PRO A 311 24.54 0.74 -13.54
C PRO A 311 25.47 -0.47 -13.47
N VAL A 312 25.35 -1.25 -12.39
CA VAL A 312 26.06 -2.53 -12.15
C VAL A 312 25.08 -3.54 -11.55
N ASP A 313 25.38 -4.82 -11.65
CA ASP A 313 24.44 -5.90 -11.27
C ASP A 313 24.06 -5.88 -9.78
N TYR A 314 24.92 -5.37 -8.94
CA TYR A 314 24.72 -5.26 -7.50
C TYR A 314 24.17 -3.90 -7.03
N SER A 315 23.87 -2.97 -7.94
CA SER A 315 23.30 -1.65 -7.58
C SER A 315 22.14 -1.27 -8.47
N THR A 316 21.03 -0.88 -7.86
CA THR A 316 19.82 -0.44 -8.55
C THR A 316 19.34 0.87 -7.96
N ILE A 317 19.06 1.85 -8.81
CA ILE A 317 18.43 3.13 -8.47
C ILE A 317 17.06 3.18 -9.13
N ILE A 318 16.04 3.55 -8.38
CA ILE A 318 14.68 3.75 -8.89
C ILE A 318 14.26 5.17 -8.56
N LEU A 319 13.88 5.92 -9.58
CA LEU A 319 13.28 7.25 -9.47
C LEU A 319 11.80 7.13 -9.77
N LYS A 320 10.95 7.72 -8.92
CA LYS A 320 9.50 7.75 -9.12
C LYS A 320 8.98 9.17 -9.00
N THR A 321 8.01 9.52 -9.85
CA THR A 321 7.18 10.71 -9.70
C THR A 321 5.75 10.38 -10.09
N SER A 322 4.79 10.84 -9.30
CA SER A 322 3.38 10.66 -9.62
C SER A 322 2.55 11.87 -9.21
N SER A 323 1.43 12.02 -9.87
CA SER A 323 0.38 12.95 -9.51
C SER A 323 -0.95 12.26 -9.64
N GLU A 324 -1.76 12.31 -8.58
CA GLU A 324 -3.06 11.67 -8.52
C GLU A 324 -4.08 12.58 -7.86
N ALA A 325 -5.22 12.74 -8.51
CA ALA A 325 -6.38 13.36 -7.91
C ALA A 325 -7.21 12.29 -7.20
N LYS A 326 -7.43 12.46 -5.92
CA LYS A 326 -8.19 11.53 -5.09
C LYS A 326 -9.19 12.27 -4.20
N GLU A 327 -10.19 11.57 -3.69
CA GLU A 327 -11.06 12.07 -2.65
C GLU A 327 -10.30 12.14 -1.32
N SER A 328 -10.53 13.19 -0.55
CA SER A 328 -10.03 13.25 0.82
C SER A 328 -10.98 12.50 1.75
N ASP A 329 -10.42 11.98 2.83
CA ASP A 329 -11.21 11.33 3.86
C ASP A 329 -12.30 12.27 4.37
N ASN A 330 -13.54 11.79 4.48
CA ASN A 330 -14.70 12.38 5.17
C ASN A 330 -15.25 13.73 4.73
N THR A 331 -14.72 14.40 3.74
CA THR A 331 -15.10 15.79 3.52
C THR A 331 -15.67 16.12 2.16
N GLY A 332 -15.67 15.12 1.26
CA GLY A 332 -16.02 15.38 -0.14
C GLY A 332 -15.09 16.39 -0.82
N ASP A 333 -13.93 16.68 -0.19
CA ASP A 333 -12.91 17.55 -0.78
C ASP A 333 -12.08 16.79 -1.82
N PHE A 334 -11.48 17.52 -2.70
CA PHE A 334 -10.54 17.05 -3.69
C PHE A 334 -9.12 17.23 -3.22
N VAL A 335 -8.33 16.18 -3.29
CA VAL A 335 -6.90 16.20 -2.98
C VAL A 335 -6.09 15.88 -4.23
N GLN A 336 -5.26 16.82 -4.67
CA GLN A 336 -4.23 16.56 -5.63
C GLN A 336 -2.96 16.14 -4.89
N SER A 337 -2.63 14.86 -4.98
CA SER A 337 -1.43 14.27 -4.37
C SER A 337 -0.29 14.24 -5.37
N PHE A 338 0.85 14.82 -5.01
CA PHE A 338 2.10 14.74 -5.77
C PHE A 338 3.11 13.94 -4.95
N GLN A 339 3.75 12.97 -5.58
CA GLN A 339 4.78 12.15 -4.94
C GLN A 339 6.05 12.14 -5.77
N ASN A 340 7.20 12.30 -5.11
CA ASN A 340 8.51 12.12 -5.71
C ASN A 340 9.32 11.21 -4.81
N GLY A 341 10.05 10.28 -5.40
CA GLY A 341 10.81 9.32 -4.61
C GLY A 341 12.07 8.83 -5.31
N ILE A 342 13.05 8.50 -4.51
CA ILE A 342 14.27 7.82 -4.92
C ILE A 342 14.48 6.61 -4.02
N THR A 343 14.82 5.49 -4.61
CA THR A 343 15.21 4.28 -3.88
C THR A 343 16.53 3.79 -4.44
N TRP A 344 17.50 3.52 -3.56
CA TRP A 344 18.77 2.92 -3.91
C TRP A 344 18.95 1.59 -3.18
N LYS A 345 19.04 0.51 -3.95
CA LYS A 345 19.37 -0.84 -3.47
C LYS A 345 20.80 -1.15 -3.87
N HIS A 346 21.61 -1.54 -2.90
CA HIS A 346 23.00 -1.90 -3.13
C HIS A 346 23.37 -3.16 -2.35
N GLN A 347 24.03 -4.10 -3.00
CA GLN A 347 24.54 -5.31 -2.39
C GLN A 347 26.05 -5.19 -2.18
N PHE A 348 26.47 -5.14 -0.91
CA PHE A 348 27.88 -5.12 -0.51
C PHE A 348 28.38 -6.56 -0.29
N LEU A 349 29.54 -6.90 -0.80
CA LEU A 349 30.28 -8.13 -0.48
C LEU A 349 29.46 -9.43 -0.44
N GLY A 350 28.37 -9.53 -1.21
CA GLY A 350 27.55 -10.73 -1.34
C GLY A 350 26.64 -11.07 -0.15
N HIS A 351 26.87 -10.50 1.03
CA HIS A 351 26.13 -10.84 2.25
C HIS A 351 25.32 -9.67 2.85
N ILE A 352 25.67 -8.44 2.50
CA ILE A 352 25.01 -7.25 3.01
C ILE A 352 24.28 -6.56 1.87
N THR A 353 23.00 -6.33 2.04
CA THR A 353 22.18 -5.53 1.13
C THR A 353 21.65 -4.31 1.87
N SER A 354 21.86 -3.12 1.32
CA SER A 354 21.23 -1.89 1.79
C SER A 354 20.09 -1.48 0.88
N LEU A 355 19.04 -0.95 1.48
CA LEU A 355 17.94 -0.28 0.80
C LEU A 355 17.76 1.09 1.45
N LEU A 356 18.07 2.15 0.71
CA LEU A 356 17.85 3.53 1.13
C LEU A 356 16.75 4.12 0.26
N SER A 357 15.74 4.71 0.87
CA SER A 357 14.66 5.37 0.14
C SER A 357 14.32 6.71 0.77
N TYR A 358 14.01 7.68 -0.09
CA TYR A 358 13.42 8.95 0.28
C TYR A 358 12.18 9.18 -0.56
N LYS A 359 11.09 9.64 0.09
CA LYS A 359 9.84 9.98 -0.57
C LYS A 359 9.32 11.31 -0.03
N HIS A 360 9.02 12.23 -0.92
CA HIS A 360 8.31 13.45 -0.65
C HIS A 360 6.89 13.37 -1.21
N THR A 361 5.88 13.65 -0.38
CA THR A 361 4.46 13.69 -0.77
C THR A 361 3.89 15.05 -0.44
N SER A 362 3.18 15.68 -1.39
CA SER A 362 2.47 16.94 -1.20
C SER A 362 1.00 16.76 -1.58
N ASN A 363 0.11 16.88 -0.61
CA ASN A 363 -1.34 16.76 -0.75
C ASN A 363 -1.98 18.16 -0.70
N LYS A 364 -2.54 18.62 -1.82
CA LYS A 364 -3.23 19.91 -1.91
C LYS A 364 -4.73 19.70 -1.86
N TYR A 365 -5.36 20.21 -0.82
CA TYR A 365 -6.81 20.21 -0.61
C TYR A 365 -7.42 21.45 -1.28
N HIS A 366 -8.41 21.25 -2.16
CA HIS A 366 -8.95 22.35 -2.94
C HIS A 366 -9.97 23.19 -2.19
N ILE A 367 -10.89 22.56 -1.45
CA ILE A 367 -11.95 23.26 -0.70
C ILE A 367 -11.36 23.87 0.57
N ARG A 368 -10.59 23.09 1.32
CA ARG A 368 -9.98 23.51 2.59
C ARG A 368 -8.77 24.42 2.43
N LYS A 369 -8.25 24.60 1.22
CA LYS A 369 -7.05 25.41 0.92
C LYS A 369 -5.86 25.08 1.83
N ARG A 370 -5.68 23.80 2.10
CA ARG A 370 -4.59 23.25 2.93
C ARG A 370 -3.63 22.47 2.06
N THR A 371 -2.35 22.51 2.42
CA THR A 371 -1.32 21.68 1.82
C THR A 371 -0.57 20.89 2.89
N ASP A 372 -0.66 19.59 2.82
CA ASP A 372 0.06 18.66 3.67
C ASP A 372 1.30 18.14 2.96
N ARG A 373 2.45 18.10 3.64
CA ARG A 373 3.71 17.61 3.12
C ARG A 373 4.24 16.53 4.04
N TYR A 374 4.66 15.43 3.43
CA TYR A 374 5.31 14.32 4.12
C TYR A 374 6.68 14.10 3.50
N ASP A 375 7.68 14.00 4.36
CA ASP A 375 9.03 13.61 4.00
C ASP A 375 9.35 12.31 4.74
N ASP A 376 9.50 11.22 3.99
CA ASP A 376 9.78 9.90 4.50
C ASP A 376 11.18 9.46 4.07
N LEU A 377 12.05 9.17 5.03
CA LEU A 377 13.36 8.57 4.83
C LEU A 377 13.37 7.18 5.44
N ALA A 378 13.76 6.16 4.69
CA ALA A 378 13.91 4.80 5.22
C ALA A 378 15.24 4.18 4.81
N LEU A 379 15.88 3.52 5.76
CA LEU A 379 17.08 2.72 5.58
C LEU A 379 16.82 1.32 6.10
N SER A 380 17.06 0.31 5.27
CA SER A 380 17.05 -1.10 5.67
C SER A 380 18.39 -1.75 5.32
N LEU A 381 19.01 -2.40 6.31
CA LEU A 381 20.25 -3.14 6.15
C LEU A 381 19.99 -4.62 6.43
N HIS A 382 20.24 -5.44 5.43
CA HIS A 382 20.04 -6.88 5.47
C HIS A 382 21.40 -7.58 5.51
N TYR A 383 21.65 -8.39 6.52
CA TYR A 383 22.83 -9.22 6.64
C TYR A 383 22.45 -10.71 6.57
N LEU A 384 22.79 -11.35 5.45
CA LEU A 384 22.59 -12.79 5.26
C LEU A 384 23.68 -13.56 6.02
N PHE A 385 23.38 -13.95 7.26
CA PHE A 385 24.30 -14.69 8.12
C PHE A 385 24.51 -16.14 7.63
N ARG A 386 23.40 -16.79 7.22
CA ARG A 386 23.38 -18.14 6.62
C ARG A 386 22.28 -18.18 5.57
N PRO A 387 22.25 -19.17 4.66
CA PRO A 387 21.27 -19.24 3.58
C PRO A 387 19.79 -19.12 4.01
N LYS A 388 19.49 -19.41 5.28
CA LYS A 388 18.13 -19.36 5.84
C LYS A 388 17.98 -18.35 6.99
N ILE A 389 19.03 -17.64 7.38
CA ILE A 389 19.03 -16.73 8.54
C ILE A 389 19.52 -15.37 8.09
N GLU A 390 18.68 -14.37 8.23
CA GLU A 390 18.95 -12.98 7.87
C GLU A 390 18.70 -12.07 9.08
N PHE A 391 19.66 -11.19 9.37
CA PHE A 391 19.48 -10.10 10.32
C PHE A 391 19.10 -8.84 9.55
N VAL A 392 18.12 -8.13 10.04
CA VAL A 392 17.65 -6.90 9.42
C VAL A 392 17.64 -5.77 10.44
N PHE A 393 18.27 -4.66 10.07
CA PHE A 393 18.16 -3.38 10.77
C PHE A 393 17.34 -2.44 9.92
N ASP A 394 16.29 -1.86 10.50
CA ASP A 394 15.42 -0.89 9.87
C ASP A 394 15.47 0.44 10.63
N TYR A 395 15.55 1.55 9.90
CA TYR A 395 15.35 2.90 10.40
C TYR A 395 14.39 3.63 9.50
N GLN A 396 13.42 4.31 10.08
CA GLN A 396 12.48 5.16 9.38
C GLN A 396 12.36 6.51 10.10
N TYR A 397 12.38 7.58 9.31
CA TYR A 397 12.08 8.94 9.72
C TYR A 397 10.90 9.45 8.91
N THR A 398 9.90 10.01 9.57
CA THR A 398 8.74 10.63 8.94
C THR A 398 8.56 12.03 9.50
N LEU A 399 8.50 13.02 8.62
CA LEU A 399 8.10 14.39 8.94
C LEU A 399 6.80 14.71 8.21
N PHE A 400 5.76 15.02 8.98
CA PHE A 400 4.50 15.55 8.48
C PHE A 400 4.39 17.03 8.84
N HIS A 401 4.33 17.89 7.83
CA HIS A 401 4.12 19.31 7.95
C HIS A 401 2.91 19.78 7.15
N THR A 402 2.14 20.74 7.71
CA THR A 402 0.99 21.34 7.04
C THR A 402 1.00 22.86 7.18
N ASP A 403 0.45 23.57 6.20
CA ASP A 403 0.29 25.04 6.25
C ASP A 403 -0.91 25.47 7.09
N ASN A 404 -1.82 24.55 7.48
CA ASN A 404 -2.92 24.78 8.41
C ASN A 404 -2.99 23.66 9.46
N SER A 405 -2.21 23.81 10.53
CA SER A 405 -2.10 22.80 11.59
C SER A 405 -3.34 22.65 12.46
N THR A 406 -4.30 23.56 12.38
CA THR A 406 -5.53 23.58 13.19
C THR A 406 -6.79 23.36 12.35
N ASP A 407 -6.63 22.89 11.09
CA ASP A 407 -7.76 22.57 10.22
C ASP A 407 -8.70 21.56 10.92
N PRO A 408 -10.00 21.88 11.12
CA PRO A 408 -10.89 21.04 11.91
C PRO A 408 -11.28 19.76 11.19
N VAL A 409 -11.67 18.73 11.95
CA VAL A 409 -12.35 17.55 11.46
C VAL A 409 -13.86 17.69 11.68
N PHE A 410 -14.66 17.18 10.74
CA PHE A 410 -16.12 17.12 10.87
C PHE A 410 -16.55 15.69 11.18
N ILE A 411 -17.21 15.51 12.32
CA ILE A 411 -17.69 14.21 12.78
C ILE A 411 -19.17 14.34 13.08
N ASP A 412 -20.00 13.60 12.35
CA ASP A 412 -21.47 13.62 12.47
C ASP A 412 -22.05 15.06 12.46
N GLY A 413 -21.61 15.88 11.49
CA GLY A 413 -22.06 17.26 11.28
C GLY A 413 -21.48 18.30 12.24
N ASN A 414 -20.69 17.89 13.26
CA ASN A 414 -20.05 18.79 14.22
C ASN A 414 -18.59 19.02 13.88
N SER A 415 -18.11 20.24 14.10
CA SER A 415 -16.71 20.64 13.88
C SER A 415 -15.90 20.45 15.16
N TYR A 416 -14.78 19.71 15.04
CA TYR A 416 -13.85 19.49 16.14
C TYR A 416 -12.46 20.00 15.74
N GLY A 417 -11.82 20.74 16.64
CA GLY A 417 -10.42 21.16 16.49
C GLY A 417 -9.49 19.94 16.56
N ARG A 418 -8.42 19.96 15.78
CA ARG A 418 -7.36 18.94 15.80
C ARG A 418 -6.00 19.57 15.61
N GLN A 419 -4.93 18.82 15.83
CA GLN A 419 -3.56 19.27 15.56
C GLN A 419 -2.90 18.37 14.51
N LEU A 420 -2.56 18.99 13.40
CA LEU A 420 -1.88 18.32 12.29
C LEU A 420 -0.38 18.63 12.35
N GLY A 421 0.41 17.68 11.91
CA GLY A 421 1.86 17.77 11.86
C GLY A 421 2.52 16.98 12.99
N TYR A 422 3.52 16.17 12.62
CA TYR A 422 4.32 15.40 13.57
C TYR A 422 5.68 15.06 12.97
N GLU A 423 6.57 14.66 13.82
CA GLU A 423 7.87 14.06 13.50
C GLU A 423 7.96 12.73 14.23
N GLN A 424 8.53 11.72 13.55
CA GLN A 424 8.64 10.38 14.09
C GLN A 424 9.91 9.70 13.62
N ASN A 425 10.61 9.06 14.56
CA ASN A 425 11.74 8.17 14.30
C ASN A 425 11.39 6.76 14.78
N GLN A 426 11.57 5.80 13.92
CA GLN A 426 11.44 4.38 14.26
C GLN A 426 12.73 3.65 13.91
N PHE A 427 13.16 2.73 14.75
CA PHE A 427 14.22 1.79 14.41
C PHE A 427 13.93 0.40 14.98
N GLY A 428 14.41 -0.61 14.29
CA GLY A 428 14.18 -1.98 14.67
C GLY A 428 15.32 -2.90 14.25
N LEU A 429 15.50 -3.97 15.03
CA LEU A 429 16.34 -5.09 14.71
C LEU A 429 15.50 -6.34 14.65
N SER A 430 15.64 -7.13 13.61
CA SER A 430 14.91 -8.39 13.49
C SER A 430 15.79 -9.52 12.93
N VAL A 431 15.37 -10.72 13.24
CA VAL A 431 15.94 -11.96 12.69
C VAL A 431 14.85 -12.64 11.88
N LYS A 432 15.13 -12.89 10.60
CA LYS A 432 14.28 -13.64 9.72
C LYS A 432 14.85 -15.02 9.48
N VAL A 433 14.02 -16.03 9.67
CA VAL A 433 14.36 -17.43 9.45
C VAL A 433 13.44 -18.00 8.37
N ALA A 434 14.02 -18.51 7.28
CA ALA A 434 13.31 -19.30 6.28
C ALA A 434 13.24 -20.77 6.69
N ILE A 435 12.08 -21.39 6.55
CA ILE A 435 11.81 -22.76 6.99
C ILE A 435 11.67 -23.65 5.75
#